data_fa3117c45457d9c6e3cff80881508dfb
#
_entry.id   fa3117c45457d9c6e3cff80881508dfb
#
_cell.length_a   1.000
_cell.length_b   1.000
_cell.length_c   1.000
_cell.angle_alpha   90.00
_cell.angle_beta   90.00
_cell.angle_gamma   90.00
#
_symmetry.space_group_name_H-M   'P 1'
#
loop_
_entity.id
_entity.type
_entity.pdbx_description
1 polymer ?
#
loop_
_entity_poly.entity_id
_entity_poly.type
_entity_poly.pdbx_seq_one_letter_code
_entity_poly.pdbx_strand_id
1 'polypeptide(L)'
;MRVVITAGGTSEMIDSVRSITNKSSGKLGSLIAENFYSFDNNIEVVYICPENTILPTHFNSSKFRIINVTNTQSLKETIETILNTEKVDVFIHSMAVSDYS
;
A
#
# COMPACT_ATOMS: atom_id res chain seq x y z
N MET A 1 8.81 12.32 -9.98
CA MET A 1 7.96 11.14 -10.20
C MET A 1 7.26 10.76 -8.91
N ARG A 2 5.99 10.51 -8.99
CA ARG A 2 5.22 10.01 -7.83
C ARG A 2 4.76 8.59 -8.10
N VAL A 3 5.10 7.69 -7.18
CA VAL A 3 4.76 6.27 -7.26
C VAL A 3 3.83 5.93 -6.11
N VAL A 4 2.70 5.31 -6.41
CA VAL A 4 1.76 4.83 -5.38
C VAL A 4 1.90 3.31 -5.32
N ILE A 5 2.15 2.79 -4.13
CA ILE A 5 2.31 1.35 -3.91
C ILE A 5 1.32 0.91 -2.84
N THR A 6 0.53 -0.11 -3.14
CA THR A 6 -0.28 -0.76 -2.12
C THR A 6 0.44 -2.02 -1.66
N ALA A 7 0.48 -2.27 -0.36
CA ALA A 7 1.22 -3.39 0.21
C ALA A 7 0.51 -3.98 1.42
N GLY A 8 0.82 -5.23 1.75
CA GLY A 8 0.19 -5.93 2.85
C GLY A 8 -1.07 -6.66 2.42
N GLY A 9 -2.02 -6.78 3.33
CA GLY A 9 -3.28 -7.44 3.04
C GLY A 9 -4.43 -6.86 3.84
N THR A 10 -5.62 -6.87 3.27
CA THR A 10 -6.82 -6.45 3.98
C THR A 10 -7.50 -7.66 4.60
N SER A 11 -8.30 -7.41 5.63
CA SER A 11 -9.07 -8.43 6.33
C SER A 11 -10.55 -8.09 6.19
N GLU A 12 -11.34 -9.09 5.85
CA GLU A 12 -12.79 -8.93 5.76
C GLU A 12 -13.46 -9.93 6.68
N MET A 13 -14.44 -9.47 7.43
CA MET A 13 -15.22 -10.33 8.32
C MET A 13 -16.29 -11.06 7.52
N ILE A 14 -16.26 -12.40 7.55
CA ILE A 14 -17.28 -13.20 6.86
C ILE A 14 -18.51 -13.36 7.76
N ASP A 15 -18.28 -13.65 9.03
CA ASP A 15 -19.33 -13.78 10.03
C ASP A 15 -18.75 -13.39 11.39
N SER A 16 -19.51 -13.61 12.46
CA SER A 16 -19.10 -13.17 13.79
C SER A 16 -17.90 -13.92 14.36
N VAL A 17 -17.51 -15.04 13.77
CA VAL A 17 -16.43 -15.88 14.32
C VAL A 17 -15.29 -16.08 13.34
N ARG A 18 -15.46 -15.74 12.06
CA ARG A 18 -14.42 -15.95 11.06
C ARG A 18 -14.21 -14.72 10.20
N SER A 19 -12.99 -14.58 9.73
CA SER A 19 -12.67 -13.56 8.75
C SER A 19 -11.80 -14.18 7.66
N ILE A 20 -11.84 -13.58 6.48
CA ILE A 20 -10.88 -13.88 5.44
C ILE A 20 -9.74 -12.89 5.61
N THR A 21 -8.54 -13.42 5.83
CA THR A 21 -7.35 -12.58 5.95
C THR A 21 -6.34 -13.02 4.90
N ASN A 22 -5.95 -12.11 4.03
CA ASN A 22 -4.88 -12.34 3.07
C ASN A 22 -3.56 -12.10 3.77
N LYS A 23 -2.72 -13.12 3.78
CA LYS A 23 -1.50 -13.13 4.59
C LYS A 23 -0.30 -12.52 3.88
N SER A 24 -0.54 -11.43 3.16
CA SER A 24 0.57 -10.70 2.58
C SER A 24 1.20 -9.83 3.67
N SER A 25 2.50 -10.00 3.88
CA SER A 25 3.23 -9.24 4.91
C SER A 25 3.61 -7.84 4.46
N GLY A 26 3.49 -7.57 3.18
CA GLY A 26 3.96 -6.32 2.60
C GLY A 26 5.42 -6.38 2.15
N LYS A 27 6.06 -7.53 2.24
CA LYS A 27 7.48 -7.63 1.89
C LYS A 27 7.74 -7.28 0.43
N LEU A 28 6.89 -7.75 -0.48
CA LEU A 28 7.05 -7.44 -1.90
C LEU A 28 6.95 -5.93 -2.14
N GLY A 29 5.93 -5.30 -1.59
CA GLY A 29 5.75 -3.85 -1.72
C GLY A 29 6.93 -3.08 -1.15
N SER A 30 7.46 -3.50 0.00
CA SER A 30 8.60 -2.84 0.60
C SER A 30 9.85 -2.96 -0.27
N LEU A 31 10.07 -4.11 -0.88
CA LEU A 31 11.21 -4.31 -1.79
C LEU A 31 11.06 -3.46 -3.05
N ILE A 32 9.85 -3.34 -3.56
CA ILE A 32 9.57 -2.49 -4.72
C ILE A 32 9.90 -1.03 -4.38
N ALA A 33 9.46 -0.55 -3.22
CA ALA A 33 9.75 0.81 -2.78
C ALA A 33 11.24 1.04 -2.65
N GLU A 34 11.96 0.10 -2.05
CA GLU A 34 13.42 0.20 -1.89
C GLU A 34 14.12 0.27 -3.24
N ASN A 35 13.64 -0.51 -4.21
CA ASN A 35 14.21 -0.49 -5.55
C ASN A 35 14.03 0.86 -6.24
N PHE A 36 12.87 1.50 -6.07
CA PHE A 36 12.68 2.84 -6.61
C PHE A 36 13.66 3.83 -6.01
N TYR A 37 13.86 3.79 -4.69
CA TYR A 37 14.79 4.71 -4.04
C TYR A 37 16.25 4.41 -4.40
N SER A 38 16.57 3.16 -4.68
CA SER A 38 17.91 2.82 -5.17
C SER A 38 18.15 3.36 -6.57
N PHE A 39 17.10 3.45 -7.37
CA PHE A 39 17.18 3.99 -8.72
C PHE A 39 17.26 5.52 -8.69
N ASP A 40 16.40 6.17 -7.90
CA ASP A 40 16.37 7.63 -7.81
C ASP A 40 15.81 8.02 -6.43
N ASN A 41 16.67 8.60 -5.60
CA ASN A 41 16.31 8.97 -4.24
C ASN A 41 15.33 10.16 -4.17
N ASN A 42 15.05 10.80 -5.30
CA ASN A 42 14.09 11.90 -5.37
C ASN A 42 12.69 11.45 -5.76
N ILE A 43 12.49 10.15 -5.99
CA ILE A 43 11.16 9.61 -6.26
C ILE A 43 10.31 9.73 -5.00
N GLU A 44 9.09 10.21 -5.19
CA GLU A 44 8.12 10.30 -4.09
C GLU A 44 7.27 9.05 -4.07
N VAL A 45 7.26 8.33 -2.95
CA VAL A 45 6.48 7.10 -2.81
C VAL A 45 5.35 7.32 -1.82
N VAL A 46 4.13 7.00 -2.23
CA VAL A 46 2.96 6.94 -1.36
C VAL A 46 2.68 5.46 -1.10
N TYR A 47 2.86 5.05 0.14
CA TYR A 47 2.76 3.65 0.54
C TYR A 47 1.45 3.43 1.28
N ILE A 48 0.52 2.72 0.66
CA ILE A 48 -0.81 2.47 1.20
C ILE A 48 -0.85 1.05 1.75
N CYS A 49 -1.08 0.91 3.04
CA CYS A 49 -1.00 -0.40 3.69
C CYS A 49 -1.79 -0.41 5.00
N PRO A 50 -2.20 -1.60 5.47
CA PRO A 50 -2.73 -1.74 6.83
C PRO A 50 -1.63 -1.48 7.86
N GLU A 51 -2.02 -1.26 9.11
CA GLU A 51 -1.05 -1.20 10.20
C GLU A 51 -0.33 -2.54 10.31
N ASN A 52 0.88 -2.52 10.84
CA ASN A 52 1.73 -3.70 11.03
C ASN A 52 2.20 -4.36 9.72
N THR A 53 2.09 -3.64 8.60
CA THR A 53 2.66 -4.10 7.34
C THR A 53 4.17 -3.84 7.36
N ILE A 54 4.94 -4.71 6.73
CA ILE A 54 6.38 -4.52 6.60
C ILE A 54 6.65 -3.26 5.78
N LEU A 55 7.48 -2.38 6.32
CA LEU A 55 7.85 -1.14 5.65
C LEU A 55 9.24 -1.29 5.02
N PRO A 56 9.55 -0.50 4.00
CA PRO A 56 10.91 -0.50 3.46
C PRO A 56 11.90 -0.05 4.53
N THR A 57 13.12 -0.59 4.49
CA THR A 57 14.18 -0.19 5.41
C THR A 57 15.10 0.85 4.79
N HIS A 58 15.07 0.98 3.48
CA HIS A 58 15.87 1.94 2.75
C HIS A 58 14.94 2.86 1.94
N PHE A 59 14.81 4.10 2.39
CA PHE A 59 13.93 5.06 1.74
C PHE A 59 14.34 6.48 2.12
N ASN A 60 13.86 7.45 1.33
CA ASN A 60 14.06 8.86 1.63
C ASN A 60 12.88 9.37 2.43
N SER A 61 13.07 9.60 3.73
CA SER A 61 11.99 9.97 4.63
C SER A 61 11.29 11.26 4.25
N SER A 62 11.96 12.16 3.55
CA SER A 62 11.33 13.41 3.10
C SER A 62 10.44 13.21 1.88
N LYS A 63 10.52 12.04 1.22
CA LYS A 63 9.76 11.72 0.03
C LYS A 63 8.88 10.48 0.20
N PHE A 64 8.76 9.97 1.41
CA PHE A 64 8.02 8.75 1.70
C PHE A 64 6.81 9.07 2.56
N ARG A 65 5.63 8.70 2.08
CA ARG A 65 4.38 8.93 2.81
C ARG A 65 3.65 7.61 3.00
N ILE A 66 3.19 7.36 4.22
CA ILE A 66 2.44 6.16 4.57
C ILE A 66 0.99 6.56 4.81
N ILE A 67 0.06 5.82 4.21
CA ILE A 67 -1.36 5.97 4.47
C ILE A 67 -1.88 4.61 4.91
N ASN A 68 -2.42 4.54 6.13
CA ASN A 68 -2.96 3.28 6.65
C ASN A 68 -4.41 3.12 6.26
N VAL A 69 -4.76 1.90 5.88
CA VAL A 69 -6.14 1.50 5.54
C VAL A 69 -6.52 0.32 6.42
N THR A 70 -7.81 0.09 6.60
CA THR A 70 -8.28 -0.98 7.48
C THR A 70 -8.96 -2.10 6.73
N ASN A 71 -9.67 -1.78 5.65
CA ASN A 71 -10.42 -2.76 4.88
C ASN A 71 -10.46 -2.34 3.41
N THR A 72 -11.16 -3.13 2.61
CA THR A 72 -11.26 -2.88 1.17
C THR A 72 -11.90 -1.53 0.86
N GLN A 73 -12.91 -1.13 1.65
CA GLN A 73 -13.59 0.14 1.42
C GLN A 73 -12.66 1.33 1.67
N SER A 74 -11.91 1.30 2.77
CA SER A 74 -10.97 2.40 3.05
C SER A 74 -9.84 2.45 2.03
N LEU A 75 -9.40 1.29 1.55
CA LEU A 75 -8.40 1.21 0.48
C LEU A 75 -8.93 1.88 -0.78
N LYS A 76 -10.16 1.53 -1.19
CA LYS A 76 -10.75 2.07 -2.40
C LYS A 76 -10.90 3.59 -2.31
N GLU A 77 -11.39 4.09 -1.18
CA GLU A 77 -11.57 5.54 -0.98
C GLU A 77 -10.24 6.26 -1.03
N THR A 78 -9.20 5.68 -0.42
CA THR A 78 -7.87 6.27 -0.42
C THR A 78 -7.31 6.37 -1.83
N ILE A 79 -7.41 5.28 -2.60
CA ILE A 79 -6.92 5.24 -3.97
C ILE A 79 -7.65 6.28 -4.83
N GLU A 80 -8.97 6.32 -4.73
CA GLU A 80 -9.77 7.28 -5.51
C GLU A 80 -9.38 8.72 -5.17
N THR A 81 -9.22 9.02 -3.89
CA THR A 81 -8.83 10.37 -3.46
C THR A 81 -7.47 10.75 -4.05
N ILE A 82 -6.49 9.86 -3.96
CA ILE A 82 -5.15 10.15 -4.45
C ILE A 82 -5.15 10.34 -5.96
N LEU A 83 -5.82 9.44 -6.70
CA LEU A 83 -5.84 9.53 -8.15
C LEU A 83 -6.58 10.76 -8.65
N ASN A 84 -7.54 11.27 -7.88
CA ASN A 84 -8.31 12.46 -8.26
C ASN A 84 -7.66 13.78 -7.85
N THR A 85 -6.80 13.77 -6.83
CA THR A 85 -6.24 15.00 -6.27
C THR A 85 -4.75 15.17 -6.51
N GLU A 86 -4.04 14.12 -6.90
CA GLU A 86 -2.59 14.17 -7.06
C GLU A 86 -2.19 13.56 -8.40
N LYS A 87 -1.08 14.06 -8.95
CA LYS A 87 -0.53 13.47 -10.16
C LYS A 87 0.26 12.22 -9.79
N VAL A 88 -0.19 11.07 -10.29
CA VAL A 88 0.46 9.78 -10.06
C VAL A 88 1.09 9.31 -11.36
N ASP A 89 2.38 9.06 -11.34
CA ASP A 89 3.11 8.60 -12.53
C ASP A 89 3.10 7.08 -12.65
N VAL A 90 3.15 6.37 -11.50
CA VAL A 90 3.16 4.91 -11.48
C VAL A 90 2.28 4.44 -10.33
N PHE A 91 1.45 3.45 -10.60
CA PHE A 91 0.61 2.82 -9.57
C PHE A 91 0.93 1.32 -9.56
N ILE A 92 1.37 0.80 -8.40
CA ILE A 92 1.69 -0.61 -8.24
C ILE A 92 0.82 -1.19 -7.15
N HIS A 93 0.00 -2.16 -7.51
CA HIS A 93 -0.89 -2.82 -6.58
C HIS A 93 -0.29 -4.18 -6.20
N SER A 94 0.45 -4.21 -5.08
CA SER A 94 1.04 -5.45 -4.57
C SER A 94 0.32 -5.95 -3.32
N MET A 95 -0.77 -5.31 -2.94
CA MET A 95 -1.58 -5.69 -1.79
C MET A 95 -2.44 -6.90 -2.11
N ALA A 96 -2.52 -7.85 -1.19
CA ALA A 96 -3.49 -8.92 -1.26
C ALA A 96 -4.82 -8.40 -0.69
N VAL A 97 -5.87 -8.44 -1.48
CA VAL A 97 -7.17 -7.93 -1.10
C VAL A 97 -8.14 -9.09 -0.92
N SER A 98 -8.86 -9.11 0.20
CA SER A 98 -9.93 -10.08 0.39
C SER A 98 -11.07 -9.74 -0.55
N ASP A 99 -11.37 -10.68 -1.44
CA ASP A 99 -12.48 -10.53 -2.36
C ASP A 99 -13.54 -11.58 -1.97
N TYR A 100 -14.50 -11.12 -1.22
CA TYR A 100 -15.55 -11.98 -0.71
C TYR A 100 -16.90 -11.47 -1.17
N SER A 101 -17.56 -12.30 -1.94
CA SER A 101 -18.86 -11.94 -2.49
C SER A 101 -19.88 -13.01 -2.23
#